data_ae110dd92f92d55708c49304a9d2750b
#
_entry.id   ae110dd92f92d55708c49304a9d2750b
#
_cell.length_a   1.000
_cell.length_b   1.000
_cell.length_c   1.000
_cell.angle_alpha   90.00
_cell.angle_beta   90.00
_cell.angle_gamma   90.00
#
_symmetry.space_group_name_H-M   'P 1'
#
loop_
_entity.id
_entity.type
_entity.pdbx_description
1 polymer ?
#
loop_
_entity_poly.entity_id
_entity_poly.type
_entity_poly.pdbx_seq_one_letter_code
_entity_poly.pdbx_strand_id
1 'polypeptide(L)'
;MPLTDAPLDELVDYRPEIPAPADFDAFWDRTLAEARANTGSVRTERVTEQHLLRTVEVDDVRFPGWKGEPVAAWLLRPRDADGPLPVVVTCIGYSGGRGLPTDHLLWSAAGYAQLVVDSRGQGHDTPDRTEGDGTQWAEGFMTRGIDSPDHHYYRRLMTDCVRAVDAVADLPGLDPDRVIVTGGSQGGGLALAVAGLAPGRVAAVLPDVPFLCHFRRAAEITGEGPYVELAKYLRWHSRHNVEPAFATLSYFDGVHFARRATAPALFSVGLMDPICPPSTVYAAYNHYAGADRTMTVWPFADHGGGYGSNPAVQLAWLRDRALTPK
;
A
#
# COMPACT_ATOMS: atom_id res chain seq x y z
N MET A 1 25.99 0.40 -0.66
CA MET A 1 25.58 1.70 -1.25
C MET A 1 25.90 2.80 -0.27
N PRO A 2 26.26 4.00 -0.69
CA PRO A 2 26.52 5.10 0.24
C PRO A 2 25.22 5.63 0.82
N LEU A 3 25.30 6.34 1.96
CA LEU A 3 24.22 7.19 2.44
C LEU A 3 24.09 8.37 1.46
N THR A 4 23.00 8.44 0.74
CA THR A 4 22.75 9.42 -0.35
C THR A 4 21.71 10.48 0.02
N ASP A 5 21.06 10.34 1.16
CA ASP A 5 20.05 11.24 1.67
C ASP A 5 20.56 11.96 2.95
N ALA A 6 19.70 12.71 3.62
CA ALA A 6 19.99 13.42 4.84
C ALA A 6 20.43 12.46 5.99
N PRO A 7 21.27 12.91 6.91
CA PRO A 7 21.63 12.11 8.07
C PRO A 7 20.46 11.90 9.02
N LEU A 8 20.53 10.85 9.85
CA LEU A 8 19.40 10.42 10.69
C LEU A 8 18.91 11.51 11.66
N ASP A 9 19.82 12.27 12.24
CA ASP A 9 19.50 13.37 13.16
C ASP A 9 18.70 14.50 12.50
N GLU A 10 18.88 14.73 11.19
CA GLU A 10 18.05 15.65 10.42
C GLU A 10 16.71 14.99 10.02
N LEU A 11 16.73 13.69 9.70
CA LEU A 11 15.54 12.95 9.27
C LEU A 11 14.47 12.86 10.35
N VAL A 12 14.86 12.69 11.62
CA VAL A 12 13.91 12.53 12.73
C VAL A 12 12.98 13.74 12.89
N ASP A 13 13.45 14.92 12.50
CA ASP A 13 12.70 16.18 12.53
C ASP A 13 12.24 16.65 11.13
N TYR A 14 12.55 15.88 10.07
CA TYR A 14 12.23 16.24 8.69
C TYR A 14 10.72 16.27 8.45
N ARG A 15 10.14 17.44 8.53
CA ARG A 15 8.70 17.67 8.33
C ARG A 15 8.44 18.80 7.34
N PRO A 16 8.72 18.56 6.05
CA PRO A 16 8.60 19.58 5.01
C PRO A 16 7.15 20.03 4.84
N GLU A 17 6.97 21.28 4.43
CA GLU A 17 5.67 21.77 4.02
C GLU A 17 5.31 21.19 2.64
N ILE A 18 4.27 20.36 2.59
CA ILE A 18 3.76 19.76 1.37
C ILE A 18 2.27 20.09 1.30
N PRO A 19 1.86 21.03 0.44
CA PRO A 19 0.46 21.43 0.34
C PRO A 19 -0.37 20.32 -0.30
N ALA A 20 -1.49 19.98 0.33
CA ALA A 20 -2.48 19.09 -0.28
C ALA A 20 -3.36 19.87 -1.27
N PRO A 21 -3.92 19.23 -2.30
CA PRO A 21 -4.99 19.82 -3.10
C PRO A 21 -6.13 20.32 -2.21
N ALA A 22 -6.71 21.46 -2.54
CA ALA A 22 -7.77 22.06 -1.71
C ALA A 22 -9.02 21.18 -1.63
N ASP A 23 -9.26 20.37 -2.65
CA ASP A 23 -10.38 19.45 -2.78
C ASP A 23 -10.00 17.99 -2.53
N PHE A 24 -8.84 17.71 -1.92
CA PHE A 24 -8.32 16.35 -1.70
C PHE A 24 -9.36 15.43 -1.04
N ASP A 25 -9.99 15.89 0.04
CA ASP A 25 -10.96 15.08 0.77
C ASP A 25 -12.22 14.86 -0.08
N ALA A 26 -12.74 15.89 -0.73
CA ALA A 26 -13.91 15.79 -1.61
C ALA A 26 -13.64 14.87 -2.82
N PHE A 27 -12.43 14.88 -3.37
CA PHE A 27 -12.02 13.97 -4.45
C PHE A 27 -12.09 12.51 -4.01
N TRP A 28 -11.51 12.18 -2.86
CA TRP A 28 -11.47 10.81 -2.35
C TRP A 28 -12.82 10.34 -1.84
N ASP A 29 -13.59 11.20 -1.16
CA ASP A 29 -14.96 10.89 -0.73
C ASP A 29 -15.85 10.51 -1.92
N ARG A 30 -15.83 11.31 -3.00
CA ARG A 30 -16.54 11.02 -4.25
C ARG A 30 -16.04 9.70 -4.85
N THR A 31 -14.74 9.51 -4.94
CA THR A 31 -14.14 8.29 -5.52
C THR A 31 -14.59 7.03 -4.79
N LEU A 32 -14.55 7.03 -3.47
CA LEU A 32 -14.94 5.88 -2.67
C LEU A 32 -16.47 5.68 -2.65
N ALA A 33 -17.25 6.74 -2.66
CA ALA A 33 -18.70 6.65 -2.79
C ALA A 33 -19.11 6.01 -4.12
N GLU A 34 -18.49 6.43 -5.24
CA GLU A 34 -18.70 5.82 -6.56
C GLU A 34 -18.31 4.33 -6.57
N ALA A 35 -17.18 3.97 -5.96
CA ALA A 35 -16.73 2.58 -5.90
C ALA A 35 -17.69 1.71 -5.06
N ARG A 36 -18.17 2.22 -3.91
CA ARG A 36 -19.09 1.51 -3.02
C ARG A 36 -20.51 1.41 -3.57
N ALA A 37 -20.92 2.31 -4.44
CA ALA A 37 -22.22 2.23 -5.15
C ALA A 37 -22.28 1.03 -6.11
N ASN A 38 -21.15 0.51 -6.55
CA ASN A 38 -21.08 -0.71 -7.37
C ASN A 38 -21.12 -1.94 -6.46
N THR A 39 -22.33 -2.48 -6.24
CA THR A 39 -22.60 -3.62 -5.38
C THR A 39 -22.36 -4.95 -6.10
N GLY A 40 -21.10 -5.34 -6.27
CA GLY A 40 -20.74 -6.70 -6.63
C GLY A 40 -20.64 -7.60 -5.40
N SER A 41 -20.83 -8.90 -5.56
CA SER A 41 -20.62 -9.88 -4.48
C SER A 41 -19.16 -10.28 -4.36
N VAL A 42 -18.67 -10.45 -3.13
CA VAL A 42 -17.43 -11.16 -2.87
C VAL A 42 -17.64 -12.63 -3.21
N ARG A 43 -16.69 -13.22 -3.95
CA ARG A 43 -16.70 -14.64 -4.33
C ARG A 43 -15.45 -15.31 -3.80
N THR A 44 -15.59 -16.53 -3.33
CA THR A 44 -14.47 -17.34 -2.84
C THR A 44 -14.53 -18.73 -3.45
N GLU A 45 -13.39 -19.26 -3.85
CA GLU A 45 -13.22 -20.63 -4.31
C GLU A 45 -12.09 -21.28 -3.54
N ARG A 46 -12.35 -22.42 -2.87
CA ARG A 46 -11.31 -23.17 -2.16
C ARG A 46 -10.37 -23.82 -3.16
N VAL A 47 -9.08 -23.49 -3.06
CA VAL A 47 -8.01 -23.98 -3.94
C VAL A 47 -6.85 -24.63 -3.19
N THR A 48 -7.01 -24.94 -1.91
CA THR A 48 -5.95 -25.47 -1.04
C THR A 48 -5.25 -26.70 -1.63
N GLU A 49 -6.00 -27.63 -2.19
CA GLU A 49 -5.45 -28.88 -2.75
C GLU A 49 -4.53 -28.64 -3.94
N GLN A 50 -4.75 -27.57 -4.69
CA GLN A 50 -3.92 -27.20 -5.85
C GLN A 50 -2.52 -26.71 -5.42
N HIS A 51 -2.39 -26.20 -4.17
CA HIS A 51 -1.15 -25.63 -3.64
C HIS A 51 -0.42 -26.58 -2.67
N LEU A 52 -0.96 -27.78 -2.42
CA LEU A 52 -0.35 -28.83 -1.57
C LEU A 52 0.01 -28.38 -0.14
N LEU A 53 -0.63 -27.33 0.38
CA LEU A 53 -0.42 -26.81 1.73
C LEU A 53 -1.23 -27.64 2.74
N ARG A 54 -0.58 -28.05 3.85
CA ARG A 54 -1.22 -28.93 4.85
C ARG A 54 -1.79 -28.16 6.04
N THR A 55 -1.13 -27.09 6.46
CA THR A 55 -1.49 -26.32 7.66
C THR A 55 -2.20 -25.01 7.34
N VAL A 56 -2.28 -24.64 6.07
CA VAL A 56 -2.90 -23.40 5.58
C VAL A 56 -3.99 -23.73 4.58
N GLU A 57 -5.16 -23.15 4.75
CA GLU A 57 -6.22 -23.15 3.76
C GLU A 57 -6.06 -21.94 2.83
N VAL A 58 -6.32 -22.14 1.54
CA VAL A 58 -6.23 -21.12 0.51
C VAL A 58 -7.54 -21.01 -0.25
N ASP A 59 -8.08 -19.80 -0.30
CA ASP A 59 -9.20 -19.47 -1.17
C ASP A 59 -8.76 -18.44 -2.23
N ASP A 60 -9.15 -18.68 -3.48
CA ASP A 60 -9.14 -17.66 -4.52
C ASP A 60 -10.34 -16.73 -4.29
N VAL A 61 -10.05 -15.44 -4.07
CA VAL A 61 -11.06 -14.42 -3.77
C VAL A 61 -11.19 -13.46 -4.93
N ARG A 62 -12.43 -13.08 -5.23
CA ARG A 62 -12.76 -11.95 -6.12
C ARG A 62 -13.70 -11.01 -5.39
N PHE A 63 -13.33 -9.73 -5.31
CA PHE A 63 -14.16 -8.69 -4.71
C PHE A 63 -14.32 -7.50 -5.66
N PRO A 64 -15.40 -6.71 -5.55
CA PRO A 64 -15.63 -5.56 -6.40
C PRO A 64 -14.70 -4.40 -5.99
N GLY A 65 -13.78 -4.02 -6.87
CA GLY A 65 -12.88 -2.87 -6.74
C GLY A 65 -13.39 -1.62 -7.44
N TRP A 66 -12.49 -0.93 -8.13
CA TRP A 66 -12.80 0.22 -8.96
C TRP A 66 -13.93 -0.07 -9.96
N LYS A 67 -14.96 0.78 -10.01
CA LYS A 67 -16.14 0.62 -10.87
C LYS A 67 -16.81 -0.77 -10.78
N GLY A 68 -16.62 -1.48 -9.67
CA GLY A 68 -17.17 -2.85 -9.49
C GLY A 68 -16.41 -3.94 -10.26
N GLU A 69 -15.29 -3.62 -10.90
CA GLU A 69 -14.45 -4.62 -11.56
C GLU A 69 -13.89 -5.62 -10.56
N PRO A 70 -13.83 -6.92 -10.90
CA PRO A 70 -13.34 -7.92 -9.97
C PRO A 70 -11.83 -7.77 -9.75
N VAL A 71 -11.44 -7.62 -8.49
CA VAL A 71 -10.05 -7.67 -8.03
C VAL A 71 -9.77 -9.04 -7.46
N ALA A 72 -8.63 -9.61 -7.84
CA ALA A 72 -8.17 -10.90 -7.34
C ALA A 72 -7.47 -10.74 -5.99
N ALA A 73 -7.65 -11.71 -5.11
CA ALA A 73 -6.84 -11.85 -3.90
C ALA A 73 -6.67 -13.31 -3.50
N TRP A 74 -5.61 -13.64 -2.77
CA TRP A 74 -5.51 -14.86 -2.00
C TRP A 74 -6.00 -14.64 -0.58
N LEU A 75 -6.86 -15.51 -0.08
CA LEU A 75 -7.15 -15.59 1.34
C LEU A 75 -6.49 -16.84 1.91
N LEU A 76 -5.49 -16.64 2.76
CA LEU A 76 -4.77 -17.70 3.46
C LEU A 76 -5.21 -17.71 4.92
N ARG A 77 -5.52 -18.89 5.46
CA ARG A 77 -5.93 -19.08 6.86
C ARG A 77 -5.27 -20.30 7.48
N PRO A 78 -4.89 -20.27 8.76
CA PRO A 78 -4.56 -21.51 9.48
C PRO A 78 -5.74 -22.49 9.38
N ARG A 79 -5.46 -23.77 9.11
CA ARG A 79 -6.51 -24.80 8.92
C ARG A 79 -7.33 -25.05 10.18
N ASP A 80 -6.67 -25.05 11.34
CA ASP A 80 -7.27 -25.44 12.61
C ASP A 80 -7.55 -24.20 13.51
N ALA A 81 -7.96 -23.08 12.88
CA ALA A 81 -8.24 -21.87 13.59
C ALA A 81 -9.63 -21.89 14.27
N ASP A 82 -9.68 -21.53 15.54
CA ASP A 82 -10.91 -21.37 16.29
C ASP A 82 -11.39 -19.90 16.29
N GLY A 83 -12.62 -19.66 15.81
CA GLY A 83 -13.28 -18.36 15.81
C GLY A 83 -12.77 -17.38 14.74
N PRO A 84 -13.29 -16.13 14.79
CA PRO A 84 -12.91 -15.09 13.83
C PRO A 84 -11.45 -14.66 14.02
N LEU A 85 -10.69 -14.66 12.90
CA LEU A 85 -9.26 -14.33 12.89
C LEU A 85 -9.01 -12.86 12.64
N PRO A 86 -8.02 -12.24 13.30
CA PRO A 86 -7.48 -10.98 12.84
C PRO A 86 -6.90 -11.17 11.44
N VAL A 87 -7.11 -10.19 10.56
CA VAL A 87 -6.72 -10.30 9.16
C VAL A 87 -5.65 -9.30 8.79
N VAL A 88 -4.61 -9.79 8.11
CA VAL A 88 -3.56 -8.95 7.53
C VAL A 88 -3.86 -8.78 6.04
N VAL A 89 -4.31 -7.59 5.66
CA VAL A 89 -4.49 -7.19 4.26
C VAL A 89 -3.13 -6.73 3.73
N THR A 90 -2.59 -7.48 2.77
CA THR A 90 -1.26 -7.25 2.20
C THR A 90 -1.39 -6.60 0.83
N CYS A 91 -0.87 -5.38 0.71
CA CYS A 91 -0.70 -4.68 -0.55
C CYS A 91 0.69 -4.97 -1.14
N ILE A 92 0.78 -5.07 -2.47
CA ILE A 92 1.96 -5.59 -3.16
C ILE A 92 2.86 -4.45 -3.69
N GLY A 93 4.16 -4.72 -3.77
CA GLY A 93 5.18 -3.84 -4.32
C GLY A 93 5.00 -3.56 -5.82
N TYR A 94 5.74 -2.57 -6.32
CA TYR A 94 5.67 -2.12 -7.71
C TYR A 94 6.04 -3.25 -8.69
N SER A 95 5.30 -3.32 -9.80
CA SER A 95 5.39 -4.37 -10.82
C SER A 95 5.10 -5.80 -10.30
N GLY A 96 4.56 -5.92 -9.09
CA GLY A 96 4.16 -7.21 -8.51
C GLY A 96 2.65 -7.41 -8.51
N GLY A 97 2.24 -8.69 -8.47
CA GLY A 97 0.89 -9.12 -8.23
C GLY A 97 0.81 -10.04 -7.01
N ARG A 98 -0.34 -10.65 -6.77
CA ARG A 98 -0.56 -11.54 -5.62
C ARG A 98 0.32 -12.80 -5.62
N GLY A 99 1.10 -13.07 -6.68
CA GLY A 99 2.01 -14.19 -6.79
C GLY A 99 1.36 -15.55 -6.52
N LEU A 100 2.11 -16.45 -5.90
CA LEU A 100 1.62 -17.74 -5.45
C LEU A 100 1.29 -17.70 -3.95
N PRO A 101 0.30 -18.49 -3.47
CA PRO A 101 0.00 -18.58 -2.03
C PRO A 101 1.22 -18.97 -1.18
N THR A 102 2.13 -19.76 -1.75
CA THR A 102 3.37 -20.19 -1.07
C THR A 102 4.34 -19.04 -0.76
N ASP A 103 4.22 -17.91 -1.43
CA ASP A 103 5.03 -16.73 -1.19
C ASP A 103 4.60 -15.95 0.08
N HIS A 104 3.43 -16.30 0.65
CA HIS A 104 2.73 -15.52 1.67
C HIS A 104 2.38 -16.32 2.95
N LEU A 105 3.25 -17.25 3.39
CA LEU A 105 2.91 -18.15 4.50
C LEU A 105 3.15 -17.56 5.88
N LEU A 106 3.88 -16.47 6.02
CA LEU A 106 4.29 -15.92 7.31
C LEU A 106 3.11 -15.65 8.25
N TRP A 107 2.14 -14.88 7.80
CA TRP A 107 1.03 -14.44 8.64
C TRP A 107 0.13 -15.61 9.05
N SER A 108 -0.13 -16.53 8.13
CA SER A 108 -0.90 -17.75 8.44
C SER A 108 -0.15 -18.68 9.39
N ALA A 109 1.18 -18.78 9.25
CA ALA A 109 2.02 -19.52 10.19
C ALA A 109 2.03 -18.89 11.59
N ALA A 110 1.84 -17.55 11.68
CA ALA A 110 1.69 -16.83 12.93
C ALA A 110 0.24 -16.80 13.46
N GLY A 111 -0.70 -17.50 12.81
CA GLY A 111 -2.08 -17.64 13.24
C GLY A 111 -3.07 -16.62 12.68
N TYR A 112 -2.63 -15.64 11.88
CA TYR A 112 -3.52 -14.65 11.25
C TYR A 112 -4.17 -15.21 9.99
N ALA A 113 -5.32 -14.67 9.63
CA ALA A 113 -5.75 -14.71 8.24
C ALA A 113 -4.94 -13.67 7.44
N GLN A 114 -4.66 -13.96 6.16
CA GLN A 114 -3.99 -13.02 5.28
C GLN A 114 -4.78 -12.87 3.98
N LEU A 115 -5.12 -11.63 3.61
CA LEU A 115 -5.72 -11.28 2.33
C LEU A 115 -4.67 -10.57 1.46
N VAL A 116 -4.13 -11.29 0.49
CA VAL A 116 -3.08 -10.79 -0.43
C VAL A 116 -3.76 -10.21 -1.66
N VAL A 117 -3.73 -8.90 -1.80
CA VAL A 117 -4.45 -8.17 -2.85
C VAL A 117 -3.59 -8.09 -4.12
N ASP A 118 -4.14 -8.53 -5.26
CA ASP A 118 -3.47 -8.38 -6.55
C ASP A 118 -3.44 -6.91 -6.99
N SER A 119 -2.31 -6.46 -7.56
CA SER A 119 -2.17 -5.09 -8.04
C SER A 119 -2.71 -4.98 -9.47
N ARG A 120 -3.80 -4.23 -9.64
CA ARG A 120 -4.43 -3.93 -10.95
C ARG A 120 -3.40 -3.56 -12.01
N GLY A 121 -3.37 -4.31 -13.12
CA GLY A 121 -2.50 -4.07 -14.25
C GLY A 121 -1.00 -4.30 -14.02
N GLN A 122 -0.59 -4.65 -12.80
CA GLN A 122 0.78 -5.01 -12.45
C GLN A 122 0.92 -6.51 -12.20
N GLY A 123 -0.08 -7.11 -11.57
CA GLY A 123 -0.21 -8.56 -11.44
C GLY A 123 -0.82 -9.20 -12.70
N HIS A 124 -1.03 -10.51 -12.61
CA HIS A 124 -1.60 -11.27 -13.72
C HIS A 124 -3.12 -11.36 -13.67
N ASP A 125 -3.71 -11.39 -12.47
CA ASP A 125 -5.08 -11.84 -12.26
C ASP A 125 -6.10 -10.71 -12.19
N THR A 126 -5.61 -9.45 -12.06
CA THR A 126 -6.45 -8.24 -12.06
C THR A 126 -6.02 -7.32 -13.20
N PRO A 127 -6.59 -7.48 -14.42
CA PRO A 127 -6.27 -6.60 -15.52
C PRO A 127 -6.80 -5.18 -15.27
N ASP A 128 -6.07 -4.15 -15.71
CA ASP A 128 -6.59 -2.79 -15.79
C ASP A 128 -7.35 -2.62 -17.10
N ARG A 129 -8.68 -2.77 -17.04
CA ARG A 129 -9.58 -2.76 -18.19
C ARG A 129 -10.10 -1.38 -18.55
N THR A 130 -9.62 -0.35 -17.88
CA THR A 130 -10.12 1.00 -18.07
C THR A 130 -9.67 1.53 -19.43
N GLU A 131 -10.53 1.42 -20.42
CA GLU A 131 -10.32 1.97 -21.75
C GLU A 131 -10.41 3.50 -21.70
N GLY A 132 -9.39 4.18 -22.28
CA GLY A 132 -9.44 5.63 -22.52
C GLY A 132 -9.27 6.53 -21.29
N ASP A 133 -8.98 5.99 -20.12
CA ASP A 133 -8.75 6.81 -18.92
C ASP A 133 -7.29 7.32 -18.89
N GLY A 134 -7.02 8.31 -19.69
CA GLY A 134 -5.74 9.00 -19.71
C GLY A 134 -4.68 8.35 -20.61
N THR A 135 -3.70 9.15 -20.96
CA THR A 135 -2.62 8.75 -21.87
C THR A 135 -1.45 8.19 -21.09
N GLN A 136 -0.82 7.15 -21.63
CA GLN A 136 0.48 6.68 -21.14
C GLN A 136 1.58 7.24 -22.05
N TRP A 137 2.36 8.17 -21.50
CA TRP A 137 3.43 8.85 -22.23
C TRP A 137 4.80 8.18 -22.07
N ALA A 138 4.99 7.41 -21.00
CA ALA A 138 6.22 6.73 -20.65
C ALA A 138 5.94 5.33 -20.12
N GLU A 139 6.99 4.52 -19.99
CA GLU A 139 6.90 3.20 -19.35
C GLU A 139 6.46 3.30 -17.89
N GLY A 140 5.83 2.23 -17.39
CA GLY A 140 5.44 2.07 -16.00
C GLY A 140 4.09 2.70 -15.65
N PHE A 141 3.83 2.86 -14.37
CA PHE A 141 2.53 3.25 -13.86
C PHE A 141 2.48 4.68 -13.27
N MET A 142 3.65 5.26 -12.98
CA MET A 142 3.76 6.57 -12.33
C MET A 142 3.16 7.72 -13.16
N THR A 143 3.20 7.58 -14.48
CA THR A 143 2.73 8.62 -15.41
C THR A 143 1.45 8.24 -16.14
N ARG A 144 0.87 7.08 -15.85
CA ARG A 144 -0.35 6.62 -16.52
C ARG A 144 -1.55 7.45 -16.08
N GLY A 145 -2.08 8.26 -17.00
CA GLY A 145 -3.17 9.20 -16.72
C GLY A 145 -2.75 10.44 -15.94
N ILE A 146 -1.46 10.85 -16.01
CA ILE A 146 -0.88 11.96 -15.24
C ILE A 146 -1.50 13.32 -15.55
N ASP A 147 -2.19 13.45 -16.67
CA ASP A 147 -2.84 14.70 -17.11
C ASP A 147 -4.02 15.10 -16.21
N SER A 148 -4.57 14.17 -15.44
CA SER A 148 -5.71 14.43 -14.55
C SER A 148 -5.75 13.44 -13.38
N PRO A 149 -6.03 13.89 -12.15
CA PRO A 149 -6.21 12.99 -11.02
C PRO A 149 -7.39 12.02 -11.23
N ASP A 150 -8.42 12.41 -11.98
CA ASP A 150 -9.56 11.53 -12.29
C ASP A 150 -9.17 10.32 -13.14
N HIS A 151 -8.14 10.45 -13.96
CA HIS A 151 -7.67 9.40 -14.88
C HIS A 151 -6.43 8.66 -14.36
N HIS A 152 -5.79 9.16 -13.31
CA HIS A 152 -4.52 8.62 -12.86
C HIS A 152 -4.66 7.18 -12.37
N TYR A 153 -3.67 6.36 -12.68
CA TYR A 153 -3.63 4.94 -12.35
C TYR A 153 -3.82 4.67 -10.85
N TYR A 154 -3.16 5.46 -9.99
CA TYR A 154 -3.23 5.26 -8.53
C TYR A 154 -4.61 5.56 -7.92
N ARG A 155 -5.47 6.35 -8.58
CA ARG A 155 -6.87 6.47 -8.17
C ARG A 155 -7.54 5.10 -8.11
N ARG A 156 -7.32 4.28 -9.14
CA ARG A 156 -7.92 2.95 -9.26
C ARG A 156 -7.29 1.95 -8.29
N LEU A 157 -5.96 1.87 -8.25
CA LEU A 157 -5.25 0.92 -7.39
C LEU A 157 -5.49 1.19 -5.90
N MET A 158 -5.45 2.43 -5.46
CA MET A 158 -5.73 2.80 -4.07
C MET A 158 -7.18 2.51 -3.69
N THR A 159 -8.12 2.74 -4.63
CA THR A 159 -9.52 2.35 -4.44
C THR A 159 -9.65 0.84 -4.25
N ASP A 160 -8.97 0.02 -5.06
CA ASP A 160 -9.00 -1.44 -4.92
C ASP A 160 -8.50 -1.89 -3.54
N CYS A 161 -7.44 -1.27 -3.02
CA CYS A 161 -6.91 -1.58 -1.69
C CYS A 161 -7.89 -1.21 -0.56
N VAL A 162 -8.59 -0.08 -0.66
CA VAL A 162 -9.66 0.29 0.29
C VAL A 162 -10.81 -0.70 0.20
N ARG A 163 -11.22 -1.09 -1.02
CA ARG A 163 -12.29 -2.07 -1.24
C ARG A 163 -11.93 -3.47 -0.73
N ALA A 164 -10.64 -3.83 -0.70
CA ALA A 164 -10.19 -5.06 -0.06
C ALA A 164 -10.49 -5.07 1.46
N VAL A 165 -10.28 -3.94 2.13
CA VAL A 165 -10.66 -3.80 3.55
C VAL A 165 -12.18 -3.86 3.74
N ASP A 166 -12.95 -3.21 2.85
CA ASP A 166 -14.41 -3.31 2.88
C ASP A 166 -14.88 -4.77 2.73
N ALA A 167 -14.23 -5.55 1.85
CA ALA A 167 -14.58 -6.95 1.57
C ALA A 167 -14.33 -7.91 2.74
N VAL A 168 -13.49 -7.54 3.72
CA VAL A 168 -13.22 -8.39 4.90
C VAL A 168 -14.52 -8.74 5.65
N ALA A 169 -15.48 -7.83 5.73
CA ALA A 169 -16.75 -8.07 6.41
C ALA A 169 -17.63 -9.14 5.74
N ASP A 170 -17.41 -9.39 4.45
CA ASP A 170 -18.15 -10.38 3.67
C ASP A 170 -17.42 -11.74 3.60
N LEU A 171 -16.21 -11.83 4.15
CA LEU A 171 -15.40 -13.04 4.14
C LEU A 171 -15.59 -13.83 5.44
N PRO A 172 -16.02 -15.09 5.38
CA PRO A 172 -16.32 -15.88 6.57
C PRO A 172 -15.07 -16.19 7.40
N GLY A 173 -15.21 -16.14 8.74
CA GLY A 173 -14.15 -16.50 9.67
C GLY A 173 -13.10 -15.41 9.87
N LEU A 174 -13.34 -14.19 9.40
CA LEU A 174 -12.50 -13.01 9.62
C LEU A 174 -13.13 -12.08 10.65
N ASP A 175 -12.30 -11.35 11.37
CA ASP A 175 -12.70 -10.32 12.32
C ASP A 175 -12.55 -8.93 11.68
N PRO A 176 -13.64 -8.27 11.27
CA PRO A 176 -13.58 -6.98 10.61
C PRO A 176 -13.13 -5.81 11.52
N ASP A 177 -13.10 -6.02 12.83
CA ASP A 177 -12.62 -5.04 13.80
C ASP A 177 -11.11 -5.17 14.06
N ARG A 178 -10.49 -6.25 13.59
CA ARG A 178 -9.05 -6.50 13.72
C ARG A 178 -8.35 -6.60 12.36
N VAL A 179 -8.54 -5.58 11.52
CA VAL A 179 -7.89 -5.47 10.21
C VAL A 179 -6.55 -4.76 10.35
N ILE A 180 -5.49 -5.43 9.94
CA ILE A 180 -4.13 -4.90 9.86
C ILE A 180 -3.80 -4.71 8.38
N VAL A 181 -3.28 -3.55 7.99
CA VAL A 181 -2.87 -3.31 6.60
C VAL A 181 -1.36 -3.21 6.53
N THR A 182 -0.75 -3.96 5.61
CA THR A 182 0.71 -4.00 5.45
C THR A 182 1.12 -4.02 3.98
N GLY A 183 2.38 -3.72 3.74
CA GLY A 183 3.04 -3.88 2.46
C GLY A 183 4.39 -3.21 2.44
N GLY A 184 5.26 -3.67 1.55
CA GLY A 184 6.58 -3.09 1.30
C GLY A 184 6.56 -2.18 0.06
N SER A 185 7.38 -1.13 0.06
CA SER A 185 7.53 -0.23 -1.09
C SER A 185 6.19 0.37 -1.54
N GLN A 186 5.75 0.12 -2.79
CA GLN A 186 4.40 0.52 -3.24
C GLN A 186 3.32 0.02 -2.27
N GLY A 187 3.45 -1.22 -1.78
CA GLY A 187 2.52 -1.76 -0.81
C GLY A 187 2.45 -0.95 0.49
N GLY A 188 3.59 -0.40 0.94
CA GLY A 188 3.66 0.50 2.09
C GLY A 188 2.95 1.83 1.86
N GLY A 189 3.12 2.44 0.68
CA GLY A 189 2.38 3.63 0.26
C GLY A 189 0.88 3.38 0.14
N LEU A 190 0.48 2.22 -0.40
CA LEU A 190 -0.91 1.78 -0.48
C LEU A 190 -1.50 1.54 0.92
N ALA A 191 -0.72 0.96 1.86
CA ALA A 191 -1.16 0.78 3.24
C ALA A 191 -1.43 2.13 3.93
N LEU A 192 -0.60 3.15 3.68
CA LEU A 192 -0.84 4.51 4.15
C LEU A 192 -2.11 5.12 3.52
N ALA A 193 -2.32 4.91 2.21
CA ALA A 193 -3.52 5.36 1.53
C ALA A 193 -4.78 4.74 2.16
N VAL A 194 -4.78 3.42 2.40
CA VAL A 194 -5.90 2.72 3.07
C VAL A 194 -6.14 3.28 4.46
N ALA A 195 -5.08 3.45 5.28
CA ALA A 195 -5.21 3.97 6.64
C ALA A 195 -5.79 5.39 6.69
N GLY A 196 -5.43 6.25 5.71
CA GLY A 196 -5.94 7.61 5.61
C GLY A 196 -7.35 7.72 5.01
N LEU A 197 -7.72 6.79 4.12
CA LEU A 197 -9.01 6.79 3.40
C LEU A 197 -10.10 5.96 4.09
N ALA A 198 -9.73 5.05 4.98
CA ALA A 198 -10.66 4.23 5.74
C ALA A 198 -10.39 4.36 7.26
N PRO A 199 -10.40 5.59 7.83
CA PRO A 199 -10.16 5.80 9.25
C PRO A 199 -11.20 5.02 10.08
N GLY A 200 -10.76 4.37 11.16
CA GLY A 200 -11.62 3.55 12.02
C GLY A 200 -11.93 2.14 11.48
N ARG A 201 -11.50 1.80 10.26
CA ARG A 201 -11.62 0.45 9.70
C ARG A 201 -10.34 -0.37 9.81
N VAL A 202 -9.24 0.26 10.18
CA VAL A 202 -7.91 -0.33 10.28
C VAL A 202 -7.47 -0.31 11.74
N ALA A 203 -7.18 -1.48 12.31
CA ALA A 203 -6.70 -1.63 13.68
C ALA A 203 -5.20 -1.34 13.83
N ALA A 204 -4.41 -1.57 12.77
CA ALA A 204 -3.00 -1.21 12.70
C ALA A 204 -2.53 -1.09 11.24
N VAL A 205 -1.49 -0.29 11.01
CA VAL A 205 -0.85 -0.17 9.69
C VAL A 205 0.66 -0.39 9.80
N LEU A 206 1.20 -1.21 8.90
CA LEU A 206 2.62 -1.59 8.88
C LEU A 206 3.25 -1.22 7.52
N PRO A 207 3.51 0.09 7.25
CA PRO A 207 4.13 0.53 6.00
C PRO A 207 5.64 0.27 6.06
N ASP A 208 6.11 -0.69 5.27
CA ASP A 208 7.51 -1.08 5.19
C ASP A 208 8.19 -0.33 4.04
N VAL A 209 9.24 0.43 4.28
CA VAL A 209 9.97 1.26 3.30
C VAL A 209 9.03 1.92 2.27
N PRO A 210 8.01 2.69 2.70
CA PRO A 210 6.90 3.10 1.85
C PRO A 210 7.32 3.98 0.66
N PHE A 211 6.93 3.54 -0.53
CA PHE A 211 6.95 4.30 -1.78
C PHE A 211 5.74 5.24 -1.86
N LEU A 212 5.60 6.04 -2.89
CA LEU A 212 4.51 7.00 -3.11
C LEU A 212 4.45 8.13 -2.07
N CYS A 213 5.57 8.48 -1.46
CA CYS A 213 5.66 9.53 -0.45
C CYS A 213 6.56 10.66 -0.95
N HIS A 214 6.10 11.91 -0.77
CA HIS A 214 6.84 13.12 -1.12
C HIS A 214 7.40 13.09 -2.56
N PHE A 215 6.51 12.94 -3.54
CA PHE A 215 6.86 12.70 -4.95
C PHE A 215 7.89 13.65 -5.52
N ARG A 216 7.79 14.97 -5.24
CA ARG A 216 8.74 15.95 -5.77
C ARG A 216 10.16 15.67 -5.27
N ARG A 217 10.33 15.54 -3.97
CA ARG A 217 11.62 15.21 -3.36
C ARG A 217 12.19 13.90 -3.92
N ALA A 218 11.34 12.88 -3.99
CA ALA A 218 11.74 11.58 -4.52
C ALA A 218 12.22 11.69 -5.98
N ALA A 219 11.48 12.37 -6.84
CA ALA A 219 11.85 12.55 -8.26
C ALA A 219 13.16 13.36 -8.45
N GLU A 220 13.49 14.25 -7.50
CA GLU A 220 14.70 15.08 -7.55
C GLU A 220 15.96 14.35 -7.12
N ILE A 221 15.86 13.42 -6.15
CA ILE A 221 17.05 12.79 -5.53
C ILE A 221 17.24 11.33 -5.89
N THR A 222 16.24 10.67 -6.52
CA THR A 222 16.29 9.24 -6.81
C THR A 222 16.85 8.99 -8.21
N GLY A 223 17.87 8.14 -8.30
CA GLY A 223 18.46 7.69 -9.56
C GLY A 223 18.00 6.31 -10.02
N GLU A 224 17.21 5.61 -9.22
CA GLU A 224 16.79 4.23 -9.44
C GLU A 224 15.30 4.05 -9.16
N GLY A 225 14.75 2.93 -9.62
CA GLY A 225 13.36 2.54 -9.34
C GLY A 225 12.30 3.40 -10.03
N PRO A 226 11.03 3.28 -9.60
CA PRO A 226 9.91 3.88 -10.35
C PRO A 226 9.82 5.40 -10.33
N TYR A 227 10.43 6.09 -9.36
CA TYR A 227 10.47 7.56 -9.39
C TYR A 227 11.22 8.12 -10.59
N VAL A 228 12.15 7.34 -11.18
CA VAL A 228 12.85 7.71 -12.41
C VAL A 228 11.89 7.85 -13.61
N GLU A 229 10.74 7.19 -13.59
CA GLU A 229 9.70 7.33 -14.62
C GLU A 229 9.21 8.79 -14.70
N LEU A 230 9.05 9.46 -13.56
CA LEU A 230 8.67 10.89 -13.49
C LEU A 230 9.76 11.76 -14.10
N ALA A 231 11.03 11.53 -13.75
CA ALA A 231 12.13 12.30 -14.31
C ALA A 231 12.26 12.11 -15.83
N LYS A 232 12.06 10.88 -16.33
CA LYS A 232 12.03 10.58 -17.78
C LYS A 232 10.86 11.29 -18.46
N TYR A 233 9.65 11.19 -17.90
CA TYR A 233 8.46 11.85 -18.41
C TYR A 233 8.66 13.37 -18.51
N LEU A 234 9.07 14.02 -17.44
CA LEU A 234 9.29 15.45 -17.39
C LEU A 234 10.40 15.91 -18.37
N ARG A 235 11.45 15.10 -18.55
CA ARG A 235 12.56 15.40 -19.45
C ARG A 235 12.16 15.32 -20.92
N TRP A 236 11.41 14.30 -21.32
CA TRP A 236 11.20 13.97 -22.72
C TRP A 236 9.82 14.35 -23.25
N HIS A 237 8.78 14.24 -22.42
CA HIS A 237 7.40 14.36 -22.86
C HIS A 237 6.70 15.62 -22.34
N SER A 238 7.11 16.18 -21.23
CA SER A 238 6.35 17.24 -20.54
C SER A 238 7.20 18.33 -19.91
N ARG A 239 8.20 18.81 -20.61
CA ARG A 239 9.17 19.81 -20.13
C ARG A 239 8.55 21.09 -19.57
N HIS A 240 7.39 21.48 -20.06
CA HIS A 240 6.67 22.69 -19.67
C HIS A 240 5.53 22.46 -18.67
N ASN A 241 5.27 21.18 -18.31
CA ASN A 241 4.16 20.78 -17.44
C ASN A 241 4.64 20.16 -16.13
N VAL A 242 5.74 20.64 -15.58
CA VAL A 242 6.29 20.12 -14.32
C VAL A 242 5.26 20.29 -13.20
N GLU A 243 4.75 21.51 -13.01
CA GLU A 243 3.80 21.80 -11.95
C GLU A 243 2.45 21.08 -12.10
N PRO A 244 1.83 21.02 -13.31
CA PRO A 244 0.62 20.22 -13.51
C PRO A 244 0.81 18.73 -13.19
N ALA A 245 1.95 18.13 -13.54
CA ALA A 245 2.24 16.74 -13.24
C ALA A 245 2.29 16.49 -11.72
N PHE A 246 3.00 17.33 -10.97
CA PHE A 246 3.05 17.21 -9.51
C PHE A 246 1.73 17.60 -8.85
N ALA A 247 0.94 18.49 -9.43
CA ALA A 247 -0.41 18.78 -8.97
C ALA A 247 -1.32 17.54 -9.06
N THR A 248 -1.25 16.78 -10.16
CA THR A 248 -1.96 15.48 -10.26
C THR A 248 -1.44 14.48 -9.24
N LEU A 249 -0.12 14.31 -9.12
CA LEU A 249 0.50 13.35 -8.20
C LEU A 249 0.20 13.67 -6.73
N SER A 250 -0.04 14.93 -6.39
CA SER A 250 -0.34 15.33 -5.02
C SER A 250 -1.64 14.71 -4.47
N TYR A 251 -2.58 14.29 -5.33
CA TYR A 251 -3.77 13.54 -4.90
C TYR A 251 -3.45 12.12 -4.42
N PHE A 252 -2.25 11.62 -4.72
CA PHE A 252 -1.82 10.24 -4.45
C PHE A 252 -0.61 10.17 -3.52
N ASP A 253 -0.18 11.31 -2.95
CA ASP A 253 1.00 11.38 -2.10
C ASP A 253 0.71 10.80 -0.70
N GLY A 254 1.50 9.83 -0.29
CA GLY A 254 1.41 9.13 0.99
C GLY A 254 1.44 10.06 2.21
N VAL A 255 2.09 11.21 2.09
CA VAL A 255 2.13 12.23 3.16
C VAL A 255 0.73 12.77 3.46
N HIS A 256 -0.12 12.95 2.45
CA HIS A 256 -1.47 13.44 2.66
C HIS A 256 -2.40 12.40 3.29
N PHE A 257 -2.19 11.13 2.98
CA PHE A 257 -2.89 10.03 3.66
C PHE A 257 -2.40 9.87 5.10
N ALA A 258 -1.08 9.98 5.34
CA ALA A 258 -0.50 9.93 6.68
C ALA A 258 -1.10 10.99 7.61
N ARG A 259 -1.37 12.20 7.12
CA ARG A 259 -2.04 13.28 7.88
C ARG A 259 -3.47 12.94 8.32
N ARG A 260 -4.09 11.92 7.74
CA ARG A 260 -5.47 11.48 8.01
C ARG A 260 -5.53 10.14 8.73
N ALA A 261 -4.43 9.39 8.71
CA ALA A 261 -4.34 8.08 9.32
C ALA A 261 -4.13 8.18 10.84
N THR A 262 -5.00 7.54 11.61
CA THR A 262 -4.99 7.59 13.08
C THR A 262 -4.73 6.25 13.75
N ALA A 263 -4.79 5.14 12.99
CA ALA A 263 -4.51 3.81 13.52
C ALA A 263 -3.06 3.71 14.07
N PRO A 264 -2.80 2.86 15.06
CA PRO A 264 -1.43 2.53 15.46
C PRO A 264 -0.57 2.14 14.25
N ALA A 265 0.66 2.66 14.16
CA ALA A 265 1.52 2.50 12.99
C ALA A 265 2.94 2.05 13.32
N LEU A 266 3.44 1.06 12.58
CA LEU A 266 4.84 0.65 12.60
C LEU A 266 5.44 0.85 11.21
N PHE A 267 6.21 1.91 11.05
CA PHE A 267 6.99 2.18 9.86
C PHE A 267 8.34 1.49 9.91
N SER A 268 8.93 1.25 8.75
CA SER A 268 10.35 0.93 8.63
C SER A 268 11.05 1.79 7.59
N VAL A 269 12.35 1.96 7.72
CA VAL A 269 13.20 2.70 6.78
C VAL A 269 14.59 2.08 6.69
N GLY A 270 15.11 1.92 5.46
CA GLY A 270 16.51 1.61 5.20
C GLY A 270 17.28 2.91 4.93
N LEU A 271 18.34 3.20 5.71
CA LEU A 271 19.06 4.48 5.52
C LEU A 271 19.92 4.52 4.25
N MET A 272 20.13 3.39 3.59
CA MET A 272 20.83 3.28 2.31
C MET A 272 19.88 2.98 1.14
N ASP A 273 18.58 3.23 1.32
CA ASP A 273 17.57 2.96 0.30
C ASP A 273 17.64 3.99 -0.85
N PRO A 274 18.02 3.58 -2.09
CA PRO A 274 18.10 4.47 -3.23
C PRO A 274 16.78 4.60 -3.99
N ILE A 275 15.77 3.78 -3.65
CA ILE A 275 14.48 3.68 -4.33
C ILE A 275 13.41 4.47 -3.59
N CYS A 276 13.32 4.27 -2.25
CA CYS A 276 12.49 5.05 -1.36
C CYS A 276 13.38 5.82 -0.38
N PRO A 277 13.94 6.97 -0.79
CA PRO A 277 14.90 7.70 0.03
C PRO A 277 14.38 7.97 1.43
N PRO A 278 15.21 7.83 2.49
CA PRO A 278 14.78 8.00 3.87
C PRO A 278 13.99 9.28 4.16
N SER A 279 14.35 10.41 3.55
CA SER A 279 13.62 11.67 3.74
C SER A 279 12.15 11.59 3.26
N THR A 280 11.86 10.77 2.25
CA THR A 280 10.48 10.60 1.77
C THR A 280 9.65 9.77 2.73
N VAL A 281 10.25 8.75 3.33
CA VAL A 281 9.64 7.90 4.37
C VAL A 281 9.39 8.72 5.65
N TYR A 282 10.41 9.48 6.09
CA TYR A 282 10.29 10.35 7.27
C TYR A 282 9.28 11.48 7.05
N ALA A 283 9.15 12.01 5.83
CA ALA A 283 8.10 12.98 5.52
C ALA A 283 6.70 12.40 5.82
N ALA A 284 6.42 11.16 5.43
CA ALA A 284 5.16 10.51 5.77
C ALA A 284 5.03 10.22 7.27
N TYR A 285 6.07 9.67 7.89
CA TYR A 285 6.10 9.34 9.31
C TYR A 285 5.89 10.59 10.20
N ASN A 286 6.61 11.67 9.93
CA ASN A 286 6.54 12.89 10.74
C ASN A 286 5.21 13.67 10.55
N HIS A 287 4.48 13.40 9.45
CA HIS A 287 3.13 13.93 9.23
C HIS A 287 2.01 12.99 9.68
N TYR A 288 2.30 11.77 10.08
CA TYR A 288 1.29 10.81 10.51
C TYR A 288 0.48 11.35 11.70
N ALA A 289 -0.86 11.34 11.58
CA ALA A 289 -1.74 11.97 12.57
C ALA A 289 -1.87 11.14 13.86
N GLY A 290 -1.81 9.81 13.75
CA GLY A 290 -1.88 8.92 14.92
C GLY A 290 -0.71 9.14 15.89
N ALA A 291 -1.02 9.23 17.19
CA ALA A 291 0.00 9.41 18.22
C ALA A 291 0.82 8.14 18.48
N ASP A 292 0.20 6.96 18.34
CA ASP A 292 0.88 5.66 18.47
C ASP A 292 1.53 5.30 17.14
N ARG A 293 2.73 5.82 16.92
CA ARG A 293 3.56 5.50 15.75
C ARG A 293 4.99 5.19 16.16
N THR A 294 5.57 4.21 15.51
CA THR A 294 6.96 3.76 15.73
C THR A 294 7.68 3.70 14.41
N MET A 295 8.97 4.09 14.37
CA MET A 295 9.86 3.91 13.23
C MET A 295 10.93 2.87 13.58
N THR A 296 11.02 1.82 12.78
CA THR A 296 12.16 0.90 12.80
C THR A 296 13.19 1.37 11.79
N VAL A 297 14.38 1.71 12.26
CA VAL A 297 15.48 2.19 11.42
C VAL A 297 16.47 1.05 11.17
N TRP A 298 16.80 0.81 9.90
CA TRP A 298 17.80 -0.15 9.46
C TRP A 298 19.00 0.60 8.87
N PRO A 299 20.05 0.86 9.67
CA PRO A 299 21.11 1.83 9.30
C PRO A 299 21.90 1.47 8.04
N PHE A 300 22.09 0.18 7.76
CA PHE A 300 22.87 -0.31 6.63
C PHE A 300 22.03 -1.06 5.59
N ALA A 301 20.70 -0.96 5.69
CA ALA A 301 19.80 -1.58 4.74
C ALA A 301 19.50 -0.67 3.55
N ASP A 302 19.39 -1.30 2.38
CA ASP A 302 18.86 -0.72 1.15
C ASP A 302 17.31 -0.85 1.11
N HIS A 303 16.74 -0.90 -0.09
CA HIS A 303 15.30 -1.06 -0.30
C HIS A 303 14.71 -2.36 0.26
N GLY A 304 15.53 -3.33 0.60
CA GLY A 304 15.09 -4.53 1.32
C GLY A 304 14.70 -4.27 2.78
N GLY A 305 14.93 -3.06 3.29
CA GLY A 305 14.63 -2.68 4.67
C GLY A 305 15.28 -3.65 5.66
N GLY A 306 14.52 -4.15 6.62
CA GLY A 306 15.02 -5.14 7.59
C GLY A 306 15.10 -6.57 7.09
N TYR A 307 14.84 -6.81 5.81
CA TYR A 307 14.78 -8.16 5.23
C TYR A 307 13.98 -9.13 6.11
N GLY A 308 14.50 -10.33 6.36
CA GLY A 308 13.85 -11.32 7.23
C GLY A 308 13.70 -10.93 8.71
N SER A 309 14.35 -9.86 9.18
CA SER A 309 14.22 -9.38 10.55
C SER A 309 12.99 -8.50 10.77
N ASN A 310 12.54 -7.78 9.74
CA ASN A 310 11.39 -6.87 9.87
C ASN A 310 10.08 -7.59 10.24
N PRO A 311 9.72 -8.75 9.66
CA PRO A 311 8.56 -9.53 10.06
C PRO A 311 8.54 -9.91 11.54
N ALA A 312 9.69 -10.25 12.14
CA ALA A 312 9.77 -10.56 13.57
C ALA A 312 9.45 -9.33 14.43
N VAL A 313 9.94 -8.15 14.02
CA VAL A 313 9.62 -6.87 14.68
C VAL A 313 8.11 -6.58 14.56
N GLN A 314 7.51 -6.77 13.39
CA GLN A 314 6.09 -6.57 13.15
C GLN A 314 5.23 -7.48 14.04
N LEU A 315 5.55 -8.78 14.12
CA LEU A 315 4.85 -9.75 14.97
C LEU A 315 4.94 -9.37 16.45
N ALA A 316 6.13 -9.00 16.94
CA ALA A 316 6.32 -8.56 18.32
C ALA A 316 5.52 -7.28 18.63
N TRP A 317 5.54 -6.31 17.73
CA TRP A 317 4.82 -5.04 17.85
C TRP A 317 3.30 -5.23 17.89
N LEU A 318 2.75 -6.14 17.08
CA LEU A 318 1.32 -6.50 17.08
C LEU A 318 0.92 -7.23 18.37
N ARG A 319 1.78 -8.13 18.89
CA ARG A 319 1.55 -8.82 20.15
C ARG A 319 1.40 -7.83 21.31
N ASP A 320 2.27 -6.83 21.38
CA ASP A 320 2.28 -5.84 22.45
C ASP A 320 1.03 -4.94 22.44
N ARG A 321 0.24 -4.96 21.35
CA ARG A 321 -1.04 -4.25 21.17
C ARG A 321 -2.27 -5.16 21.23
N ALA A 322 -2.10 -6.41 21.64
CA ALA A 322 -3.16 -7.42 21.70
C ALA A 322 -3.90 -7.64 20.35
N LEU A 323 -3.20 -7.43 19.23
CA LEU A 323 -3.69 -7.67 17.88
C LEU A 323 -3.30 -9.06 17.35
N THR A 324 -3.00 -9.99 18.23
CA THR A 324 -2.65 -11.37 17.90
C THR A 324 -3.88 -12.27 17.84
N PRO A 325 -3.80 -13.38 17.08
CA PRO A 325 -4.75 -14.50 17.20
C PRO A 325 -4.81 -15.02 18.64
N LYS A 326 -5.96 -15.54 19.03
CA LYS A 326 -6.16 -16.20 20.34
C LYS A 326 -5.70 -17.64 20.32
#